data_e1c3d9ba31d31116df624b148714f313
#
_entry.id   e1c3d9ba31d31116df624b148714f313
#
_cell.length_a   1.000
_cell.length_b   1.000
_cell.length_c   1.000
_cell.angle_alpha   90.00
_cell.angle_beta   90.00
_cell.angle_gamma   90.00
#
_symmetry.space_group_name_H-M   'P 1'
#
loop_
_entity.id
_entity.type
_entity.pdbx_description
1 polymer ?
#
loop_
_entity_poly.entity_id
_entity_poly.type
_entity_poly.pdbx_seq_one_letter_code
_entity_poly.pdbx_strand_id
1 'polypeptide(L)'
;MSFVILDEITKTYKMGEVEIHAVDHISFSIEKGEFVVIVGPSGAGKTTVLNILGGMDTATSGKLIVDGQDITSYDSKKLTGYRRDDIGFVFQFYNLVPNLTAVENVELALQICKDPLDAETVLEEVGLGKRLKNFPAQLSGGEQQRVSIARALAKNPKLLLCDEPTGALDYNTGKAILKLLQNICREKGMTVIVITHNQALAPMADRLIHIKNGQVSKMQVNDNPVSIDEIEW
;
A
#
# COMPACT_ATOMS: atom_id res chain seq x y z
N MET A 1 21.00 -3.02 3.54
CA MET A 1 20.72 -3.21 2.09
C MET A 1 19.30 -2.80 1.86
N SER A 2 19.06 -1.94 0.87
CA SER A 2 17.71 -1.43 0.60
C SER A 2 16.76 -2.57 0.25
N PHE A 3 15.57 -2.53 0.83
CA PHE A 3 14.53 -3.55 0.66
C PHE A 3 13.79 -3.38 -0.67
N VAL A 4 13.51 -2.13 -1.06
CA VAL A 4 12.93 -1.77 -2.36
C VAL A 4 13.89 -0.83 -3.07
N ILE A 5 14.14 -1.07 -4.36
CA ILE A 5 14.94 -0.19 -5.22
C ILE A 5 14.19 -0.02 -6.54
N LEU A 6 13.88 1.23 -6.88
CA LEU A 6 13.51 1.63 -8.23
C LEU A 6 14.73 2.32 -8.86
N ASP A 7 15.09 1.89 -10.06
CA ASP A 7 16.22 2.43 -10.82
C ASP A 7 15.75 2.76 -12.23
N GLU A 8 15.69 4.05 -12.54
CA GLU A 8 15.28 4.62 -13.83
C GLU A 8 13.95 4.04 -14.36
N ILE A 9 12.98 3.78 -13.46
CA ILE A 9 11.67 3.25 -13.84
C ILE A 9 10.93 4.26 -14.72
N THR A 10 10.49 3.79 -15.89
CA THR A 10 9.57 4.52 -16.76
C THR A 10 8.30 3.74 -17.01
N LYS A 11 7.19 4.45 -17.21
CA LYS A 11 5.93 3.87 -17.68
C LYS A 11 5.27 4.78 -18.69
N THR A 12 5.13 4.26 -19.91
CA THR A 12 4.43 4.92 -21.01
C THR A 12 3.21 4.11 -21.40
N TYR A 13 2.04 4.73 -21.41
CA TYR A 13 0.82 4.15 -21.96
C TYR A 13 0.60 4.67 -23.38
N LYS A 14 0.26 3.76 -24.29
CA LYS A 14 -0.09 4.09 -25.69
C LYS A 14 -1.60 4.01 -25.86
N MET A 15 -2.21 5.12 -26.26
CA MET A 15 -3.63 5.23 -26.57
C MET A 15 -3.77 5.70 -28.03
N GLY A 16 -3.76 4.76 -28.97
CA GLY A 16 -3.67 5.07 -30.40
C GLY A 16 -2.36 5.76 -30.72
N GLU A 17 -2.44 6.99 -31.26
CA GLU A 17 -1.25 7.82 -31.59
C GLU A 17 -0.72 8.66 -30.39
N VAL A 18 -1.45 8.65 -29.25
CA VAL A 18 -1.05 9.44 -28.08
C VAL A 18 -0.23 8.58 -27.13
N GLU A 19 0.92 9.08 -26.73
CA GLU A 19 1.75 8.48 -25.68
C GLU A 19 1.64 9.32 -24.40
N ILE A 20 1.34 8.64 -23.28
CA ILE A 20 1.27 9.26 -21.95
C ILE A 20 2.40 8.71 -21.11
N HIS A 21 3.37 9.55 -20.75
CA HIS A 21 4.44 9.21 -19.83
C HIS A 21 3.96 9.37 -18.39
N ALA A 22 3.38 8.31 -17.83
CA ALA A 22 2.83 8.35 -16.48
C ALA A 22 3.92 8.31 -15.39
N VAL A 23 5.04 7.67 -15.68
CA VAL A 23 6.26 7.62 -14.84
C VAL A 23 7.46 7.83 -15.75
N ASP A 24 8.36 8.72 -15.34
CA ASP A 24 9.48 9.19 -16.13
C ASP A 24 10.77 9.16 -15.30
N HIS A 25 11.60 8.15 -15.50
CA HIS A 25 12.92 7.93 -14.87
C HIS A 25 12.90 8.07 -13.34
N ILE A 26 11.92 7.41 -12.67
CA ILE A 26 11.85 7.42 -11.22
C ILE A 26 12.92 6.50 -10.62
N SER A 27 13.74 7.08 -9.73
CA SER A 27 14.75 6.35 -8.95
C SER A 27 14.64 6.71 -7.48
N PHE A 28 14.49 5.69 -6.61
CA PHE A 28 14.59 5.82 -5.16
C PHE A 28 14.77 4.45 -4.50
N SER A 29 15.15 4.46 -3.23
CA SER A 29 15.26 3.25 -2.43
C SER A 29 14.54 3.38 -1.09
N ILE A 30 14.09 2.24 -0.54
CA ILE A 30 13.39 2.13 0.74
C ILE A 30 14.05 1.02 1.53
N GLU A 31 14.29 1.26 2.82
CA GLU A 31 14.82 0.26 3.73
C GLU A 31 13.68 -0.60 4.31
N LYS A 32 14.03 -1.79 4.79
CA LYS A 32 13.06 -2.69 5.41
C LYS A 32 12.51 -2.09 6.71
N GLY A 33 11.19 -2.17 6.90
CA GLY A 33 10.51 -1.66 8.09
C GLY A 33 10.29 -0.15 8.10
N GLU A 34 10.54 0.57 6.99
CA GLU A 34 10.19 1.98 6.87
C GLU A 34 8.69 2.20 6.64
N PHE A 35 8.15 3.24 7.26
CA PHE A 35 6.87 3.83 6.92
C PHE A 35 7.11 4.94 5.90
N VAL A 36 6.76 4.69 4.66
CA VAL A 36 7.03 5.60 3.54
C VAL A 36 5.76 6.31 3.12
N VAL A 37 5.83 7.61 2.96
CA VAL A 37 4.73 8.41 2.40
C VAL A 37 5.15 8.97 1.05
N ILE A 38 4.38 8.68 0.01
CA ILE A 38 4.54 9.22 -1.34
C ILE A 38 3.45 10.24 -1.58
N VAL A 39 3.82 11.50 -1.76
CA VAL A 39 2.89 12.60 -1.97
C VAL A 39 3.03 13.22 -3.35
N GLY A 40 1.96 13.84 -3.81
CA GLY A 40 1.94 14.59 -5.07
C GLY A 40 0.52 14.90 -5.51
N PRO A 41 0.34 15.81 -6.48
CA PRO A 41 -0.98 16.15 -7.01
C PRO A 41 -1.66 14.95 -7.68
N SER A 42 -2.96 15.04 -7.91
CA SER A 42 -3.69 14.06 -8.72
C SER A 42 -3.08 13.96 -10.11
N GLY A 43 -2.99 12.76 -10.66
CA GLY A 43 -2.37 12.53 -11.97
C GLY A 43 -0.83 12.59 -12.00
N ALA A 44 -0.14 12.76 -10.85
CA ALA A 44 1.32 12.84 -10.80
C ALA A 44 2.05 11.50 -11.09
N GLY A 45 1.33 10.37 -11.23
CA GLY A 45 1.93 9.05 -11.46
C GLY A 45 2.05 8.17 -10.21
N LYS A 46 1.57 8.63 -9.03
CA LYS A 46 1.69 7.90 -7.76
C LYS A 46 1.08 6.50 -7.79
N THR A 47 -0.18 6.37 -8.23
CA THR A 47 -0.87 5.07 -8.35
C THR A 47 -0.18 4.17 -9.38
N THR A 48 0.38 4.73 -10.45
CA THR A 48 1.16 3.96 -11.44
C THR A 48 2.42 3.38 -10.79
N VAL A 49 3.15 4.18 -10.00
CA VAL A 49 4.32 3.69 -9.23
C VAL A 49 3.90 2.59 -8.27
N LEU A 50 2.79 2.77 -7.53
CA LEU A 50 2.28 1.77 -6.59
C LEU A 50 1.91 0.46 -7.32
N ASN A 51 1.27 0.55 -8.48
CA ASN A 51 0.88 -0.61 -9.29
C ASN A 51 2.12 -1.36 -9.82
N ILE A 52 3.17 -0.66 -10.20
CA ILE A 52 4.44 -1.29 -10.62
C ILE A 52 5.10 -1.96 -9.41
N LEU A 53 5.19 -1.28 -8.26
CA LEU A 53 5.72 -1.85 -7.00
C LEU A 53 4.99 -3.12 -6.60
N GLY A 54 3.68 -3.13 -6.74
CA GLY A 54 2.85 -4.28 -6.40
C GLY A 54 2.71 -5.34 -7.50
N GLY A 55 3.34 -5.17 -8.66
CA GLY A 55 3.24 -6.12 -9.78
C GLY A 55 1.84 -6.19 -10.40
N MET A 56 1.02 -5.15 -10.21
CA MET A 56 -0.29 -4.99 -10.89
C MET A 56 -0.10 -4.47 -12.31
N ASP A 57 0.98 -3.73 -12.53
CA ASP A 57 1.42 -3.24 -13.83
C ASP A 57 2.93 -3.48 -13.99
N THR A 58 3.44 -3.37 -15.21
CA THR A 58 4.85 -3.55 -15.53
C THR A 58 5.47 -2.24 -15.99
N ALA A 59 6.72 -2.00 -15.64
CA ALA A 59 7.48 -0.86 -16.16
C ALA A 59 7.71 -1.02 -17.67
N THR A 60 7.80 0.11 -18.39
CA THR A 60 8.22 0.14 -19.79
C THR A 60 9.73 -0.04 -19.89
N SER A 61 10.49 0.55 -18.95
CA SER A 61 11.93 0.38 -18.81
C SER A 61 12.36 0.65 -17.36
N GLY A 62 13.64 0.41 -17.08
CA GLY A 62 14.20 0.55 -15.74
C GLY A 62 14.15 -0.77 -14.96
N LYS A 63 14.50 -0.72 -13.68
CA LYS A 63 14.64 -1.90 -12.83
C LYS A 63 13.94 -1.72 -11.49
N LEU A 64 13.13 -2.71 -11.08
CA LEU A 64 12.51 -2.80 -9.77
C LEU A 64 13.08 -4.01 -9.02
N ILE A 65 13.72 -3.76 -7.89
CA ILE A 65 14.21 -4.81 -6.99
C ILE A 65 13.40 -4.74 -5.69
N VAL A 66 12.87 -5.87 -5.24
CA VAL A 66 12.21 -6.02 -3.94
C VAL A 66 12.79 -7.24 -3.25
N ASP A 67 13.26 -7.07 -2.01
CA ASP A 67 13.88 -8.13 -1.21
C ASP A 67 15.00 -8.86 -1.98
N GLY A 68 15.82 -8.11 -2.72
CA GLY A 68 16.91 -8.63 -3.55
C GLY A 68 16.49 -9.30 -4.86
N GLN A 69 15.20 -9.37 -5.19
CA GLN A 69 14.67 -9.99 -6.40
C GLN A 69 14.31 -8.94 -7.46
N ASP A 70 14.72 -9.18 -8.70
CA ASP A 70 14.39 -8.34 -9.85
C ASP A 70 12.98 -8.63 -10.36
N ILE A 71 12.02 -7.81 -9.91
CA ILE A 71 10.60 -7.95 -10.24
C ILE A 71 10.32 -7.59 -11.71
N THR A 72 11.10 -6.70 -12.31
CA THR A 72 10.93 -6.31 -13.72
C THR A 72 11.16 -7.47 -14.68
N SER A 73 11.94 -8.48 -14.28
CA SER A 73 12.19 -9.69 -15.06
C SER A 73 11.08 -10.74 -14.97
N TYR A 74 10.04 -10.50 -14.14
CA TYR A 74 8.99 -11.48 -13.87
C TYR A 74 7.98 -11.57 -15.02
N ASP A 75 7.66 -12.81 -15.43
CA ASP A 75 6.52 -13.10 -16.28
C ASP A 75 5.18 -13.00 -15.49
N SER A 76 4.08 -13.10 -16.19
CA SER A 76 2.71 -13.01 -15.61
C SER A 76 2.49 -14.03 -14.46
N LYS A 77 3.06 -15.24 -14.57
CA LYS A 77 2.92 -16.28 -13.53
C LYS A 77 3.71 -15.93 -12.27
N LYS A 78 4.94 -15.44 -12.43
CA LYS A 78 5.77 -14.98 -11.30
C LYS A 78 5.17 -13.75 -10.63
N LEU A 79 4.66 -12.77 -11.41
CA LEU A 79 3.96 -11.60 -10.87
C LEU A 79 2.70 -12.00 -10.09
N THR A 80 1.97 -13.03 -10.54
CA THR A 80 0.84 -13.56 -9.78
C THR A 80 1.28 -14.15 -8.43
N GLY A 81 2.39 -14.89 -8.40
CA GLY A 81 2.99 -15.39 -7.17
C GLY A 81 3.44 -14.26 -6.24
N TYR A 82 4.11 -13.24 -6.78
CA TYR A 82 4.56 -12.06 -6.06
C TYR A 82 3.40 -11.30 -5.39
N ARG A 83 2.33 -11.00 -6.14
CA ARG A 83 1.12 -10.38 -5.58
C ARG A 83 0.45 -11.23 -4.51
N ARG A 84 0.46 -12.54 -4.70
CA ARG A 84 -0.16 -13.48 -3.78
C ARG A 84 0.59 -13.56 -2.45
N ASP A 85 1.91 -13.72 -2.50
CA ASP A 85 2.72 -14.11 -1.35
C ASP A 85 3.43 -12.90 -0.68
N ASP A 86 3.88 -11.91 -1.47
CA ASP A 86 4.76 -10.85 -0.96
C ASP A 86 4.07 -9.49 -0.75
N ILE A 87 2.91 -9.24 -1.41
CA ILE A 87 2.28 -7.92 -1.43
C ILE A 87 0.90 -7.92 -0.77
N GLY A 88 0.69 -7.00 0.18
CA GLY A 88 -0.62 -6.62 0.66
C GLY A 88 -1.07 -5.30 0.02
N PHE A 89 -2.31 -5.25 -0.50
CA PHE A 89 -2.90 -4.03 -1.04
C PHE A 89 -4.05 -3.53 -0.19
N VAL A 90 -4.04 -2.22 0.09
CA VAL A 90 -5.13 -1.47 0.72
C VAL A 90 -5.51 -0.34 -0.23
N PHE A 91 -6.78 -0.28 -0.63
CA PHE A 91 -7.29 0.71 -1.59
C PHE A 91 -8.17 1.75 -0.91
N GLN A 92 -8.37 2.89 -1.57
CA GLN A 92 -9.29 3.95 -1.14
C GLN A 92 -10.73 3.45 -1.02
N PHE A 93 -11.18 2.68 -2.00
CA PHE A 93 -12.45 1.95 -1.93
C PHE A 93 -12.15 0.54 -1.44
N TYR A 94 -12.81 0.12 -0.39
CA TYR A 94 -12.48 -1.07 0.41
C TYR A 94 -12.46 -2.38 -0.39
N ASN A 95 -13.14 -2.42 -1.54
CA ASN A 95 -13.23 -3.57 -2.46
C ASN A 95 -13.62 -4.87 -1.73
N LEU A 96 -14.57 -4.75 -0.78
CA LEU A 96 -15.14 -5.91 -0.10
C LEU A 96 -16.22 -6.54 -0.96
N VAL A 97 -16.31 -7.87 -0.88
CA VAL A 97 -17.40 -8.63 -1.50
C VAL A 97 -18.64 -8.45 -0.63
N PRO A 98 -19.73 -7.82 -1.14
CA PRO A 98 -20.85 -7.39 -0.32
C PRO A 98 -21.66 -8.53 0.31
N ASN A 99 -21.62 -9.72 -0.31
CA ASN A 99 -22.35 -10.92 0.13
C ASN A 99 -21.52 -11.84 1.04
N LEU A 100 -20.32 -11.42 1.42
CA LEU A 100 -19.44 -12.11 2.37
C LEU A 100 -19.32 -11.30 3.66
N THR A 101 -19.28 -11.97 4.78
CA THR A 101 -19.01 -11.37 6.10
C THR A 101 -17.58 -10.80 6.16
N ALA A 102 -17.24 -10.10 7.25
CA ALA A 102 -15.90 -9.58 7.46
C ALA A 102 -14.85 -10.71 7.44
N VAL A 103 -15.08 -11.80 8.15
CA VAL A 103 -14.15 -12.94 8.18
C VAL A 103 -14.04 -13.60 6.81
N GLU A 104 -15.16 -13.86 6.14
CA GLU A 104 -15.17 -14.48 4.80
C GLU A 104 -14.48 -13.61 3.74
N ASN A 105 -14.55 -12.28 3.85
CA ASN A 105 -13.80 -11.37 2.98
C ASN A 105 -12.28 -11.51 3.17
N VAL A 106 -11.81 -11.79 4.38
CA VAL A 106 -10.40 -12.07 4.65
C VAL A 106 -10.03 -13.46 4.17
N GLU A 107 -10.78 -14.50 4.57
CA GLU A 107 -10.54 -15.90 4.21
C GLU A 107 -10.47 -16.13 2.70
N LEU A 108 -11.32 -15.44 1.93
CA LEU A 108 -11.31 -15.53 0.46
C LEU A 108 -9.91 -15.25 -0.12
N ALA A 109 -9.22 -14.25 0.41
CA ALA A 109 -7.87 -13.91 -0.05
C ALA A 109 -6.81 -14.92 0.37
N LEU A 110 -7.06 -15.67 1.46
CA LEU A 110 -6.12 -16.62 2.03
C LEU A 110 -6.11 -17.97 1.32
N GLN A 111 -7.20 -18.33 0.62
CA GLN A 111 -7.36 -19.62 -0.05
C GLN A 111 -6.22 -19.99 -1.01
N ILE A 112 -5.53 -18.96 -1.55
CA ILE A 112 -4.45 -19.14 -2.52
C ILE A 112 -3.07 -18.89 -1.92
N CYS A 113 -2.98 -18.41 -0.66
CA CYS A 113 -1.72 -18.04 -0.02
C CYS A 113 -1.00 -19.27 0.53
N LYS A 114 0.35 -19.24 0.60
CA LYS A 114 1.17 -20.37 1.06
C LYS A 114 1.25 -20.46 2.58
N ASP A 115 1.36 -19.31 3.25
CA ASP A 115 1.57 -19.22 4.70
C ASP A 115 0.73 -18.06 5.27
N PRO A 116 -0.62 -18.17 5.18
CA PRO A 116 -1.51 -17.12 5.67
C PRO A 116 -1.59 -17.13 7.20
N LEU A 117 -1.85 -15.95 7.76
CA LEU A 117 -2.23 -15.79 9.16
C LEU A 117 -3.71 -16.16 9.33
N ASP A 118 -4.11 -16.48 10.57
CA ASP A 118 -5.51 -16.75 10.90
C ASP A 118 -6.36 -15.48 10.72
N ALA A 119 -7.46 -15.60 9.96
CA ALA A 119 -8.33 -14.48 9.61
C ALA A 119 -9.00 -13.82 10.83
N GLU A 120 -9.49 -14.62 11.79
CA GLU A 120 -10.15 -14.10 12.99
C GLU A 120 -9.14 -13.36 13.87
N THR A 121 -7.96 -13.93 14.08
CA THR A 121 -6.87 -13.31 14.84
C THR A 121 -6.48 -11.95 14.26
N VAL A 122 -6.30 -11.86 12.93
CA VAL A 122 -5.94 -10.58 12.29
C VAL A 122 -7.07 -9.57 12.36
N LEU A 123 -8.33 -10.01 12.26
CA LEU A 123 -9.49 -9.12 12.47
C LEU A 123 -9.58 -8.61 13.90
N GLU A 124 -9.24 -9.42 14.90
CA GLU A 124 -9.14 -8.98 16.29
C GLU A 124 -8.04 -7.95 16.49
N GLU A 125 -6.85 -8.16 15.90
CA GLU A 125 -5.72 -7.22 15.93
C GLU A 125 -6.08 -5.84 15.35
N VAL A 126 -6.91 -5.78 14.30
CA VAL A 126 -7.39 -4.50 13.76
C VAL A 126 -8.64 -3.96 14.47
N GLY A 127 -9.04 -4.56 15.60
CA GLY A 127 -10.14 -4.10 16.44
C GLY A 127 -11.54 -4.50 15.95
N LEU A 128 -11.65 -5.58 15.18
CA LEU A 128 -12.91 -6.06 14.61
C LEU A 128 -13.40 -7.40 15.18
N GLY A 129 -12.87 -7.88 16.32
CA GLY A 129 -13.25 -9.16 16.92
C GLY A 129 -14.76 -9.32 17.20
N LYS A 130 -15.48 -8.22 17.43
CA LYS A 130 -16.94 -8.23 17.60
C LYS A 130 -17.74 -8.08 16.29
N ARG A 131 -17.07 -8.02 15.16
CA ARG A 131 -17.64 -7.73 13.83
C ARG A 131 -17.42 -8.85 12.81
N LEU A 132 -16.83 -9.98 13.20
CA LEU A 132 -16.44 -11.08 12.31
C LEU A 132 -17.56 -11.51 11.34
N LYS A 133 -18.79 -11.62 11.87
CA LYS A 133 -19.97 -12.07 11.13
C LYS A 133 -20.80 -10.96 10.49
N ASN A 134 -20.37 -9.70 10.57
CA ASN A 134 -21.06 -8.59 9.95
C ASN A 134 -20.75 -8.54 8.44
N PHE A 135 -21.77 -8.26 7.64
CA PHE A 135 -21.62 -7.97 6.21
C PHE A 135 -21.15 -6.52 6.00
N PRO A 136 -20.51 -6.19 4.87
CA PRO A 136 -20.04 -4.83 4.59
C PRO A 136 -21.10 -3.74 4.80
N ALA A 137 -22.36 -3.99 4.43
CA ALA A 137 -23.46 -3.05 4.62
C ALA A 137 -23.80 -2.76 6.09
N GLN A 138 -23.32 -3.56 7.02
CA GLN A 138 -23.50 -3.42 8.47
C GLN A 138 -22.29 -2.79 9.17
N LEU A 139 -21.26 -2.43 8.40
CA LEU A 139 -20.01 -1.87 8.87
C LEU A 139 -19.90 -0.40 8.47
N SER A 140 -19.38 0.43 9.37
CA SER A 140 -18.99 1.81 9.03
C SER A 140 -17.84 1.81 8.02
N GLY A 141 -17.61 2.95 7.34
CA GLY A 141 -16.51 3.08 6.38
C GLY A 141 -15.15 2.72 7.00
N GLY A 142 -14.88 3.17 8.22
CA GLY A 142 -13.65 2.83 8.94
C GLY A 142 -13.56 1.36 9.33
N GLU A 143 -14.67 0.69 9.65
CA GLU A 143 -14.71 -0.75 9.88
C GLU A 143 -14.46 -1.52 8.59
N GLN A 144 -15.05 -1.09 7.46
CA GLN A 144 -14.78 -1.68 6.15
C GLN A 144 -13.31 -1.52 5.73
N GLN A 145 -12.71 -0.36 6.01
CA GLN A 145 -11.29 -0.14 5.74
C GLN A 145 -10.41 -1.07 6.61
N ARG A 146 -10.75 -1.26 7.88
CA ARG A 146 -10.05 -2.23 8.73
C ARG A 146 -10.19 -3.67 8.25
N VAL A 147 -11.34 -4.07 7.70
CA VAL A 147 -11.48 -5.38 7.03
C VAL A 147 -10.55 -5.47 5.81
N SER A 148 -10.47 -4.42 4.99
CA SER A 148 -9.55 -4.36 3.85
C SER A 148 -8.08 -4.48 4.28
N ILE A 149 -7.70 -3.81 5.37
CA ILE A 149 -6.35 -3.92 5.96
C ILE A 149 -6.11 -5.34 6.49
N ALA A 150 -7.06 -5.91 7.25
CA ALA A 150 -6.96 -7.28 7.75
C ALA A 150 -6.78 -8.29 6.61
N ARG A 151 -7.55 -8.14 5.52
CA ARG A 151 -7.41 -8.96 4.31
C ARG A 151 -6.02 -8.88 3.69
N ALA A 152 -5.42 -7.69 3.68
CA ALA A 152 -4.07 -7.51 3.18
C ALA A 152 -3.02 -8.12 4.11
N LEU A 153 -3.16 -7.94 5.43
CA LEU A 153 -2.24 -8.42 6.47
C LEU A 153 -2.28 -9.94 6.64
N ALA A 154 -3.47 -10.54 6.59
CA ALA A 154 -3.66 -11.97 6.80
C ALA A 154 -2.95 -12.83 5.73
N LYS A 155 -2.60 -12.24 4.58
CA LYS A 155 -1.72 -12.86 3.58
C LYS A 155 -0.27 -13.03 4.06
N ASN A 156 0.10 -12.42 5.19
CA ASN A 156 1.45 -12.37 5.72
C ASN A 156 2.47 -11.75 4.73
N PRO A 157 2.18 -10.57 4.16
CA PRO A 157 2.98 -9.97 3.10
C PRO A 157 4.29 -9.39 3.63
N LYS A 158 5.29 -9.22 2.76
CA LYS A 158 6.54 -8.51 3.06
C LYS A 158 6.39 -6.99 2.93
N LEU A 159 5.47 -6.52 2.09
CA LEU A 159 5.25 -5.12 1.73
C LEU A 159 3.76 -4.80 1.71
N LEU A 160 3.35 -3.78 2.44
CA LEU A 160 1.99 -3.25 2.45
C LEU A 160 1.92 -1.97 1.62
N LEU A 161 1.09 -1.98 0.58
CA LEU A 161 0.89 -0.87 -0.35
C LEU A 161 -0.51 -0.28 -0.13
N CYS A 162 -0.58 1.01 0.21
CA CYS A 162 -1.82 1.70 0.53
C CYS A 162 -2.05 2.86 -0.45
N ASP A 163 -3.11 2.77 -1.24
CA ASP A 163 -3.54 3.83 -2.17
C ASP A 163 -4.64 4.65 -1.52
N GLU A 164 -4.33 5.89 -1.09
CA GLU A 164 -5.24 6.83 -0.44
C GLU A 164 -6.10 6.17 0.67
N PRO A 165 -5.49 5.51 1.67
CA PRO A 165 -6.22 4.64 2.61
C PRO A 165 -7.24 5.37 3.48
N THR A 166 -7.21 6.71 3.50
CA THR A 166 -8.11 7.56 4.27
C THR A 166 -9.01 8.45 3.40
N GLY A 167 -8.88 8.36 2.08
CA GLY A 167 -9.54 9.30 1.16
C GLY A 167 -11.09 9.25 1.15
N ALA A 168 -11.70 8.18 1.67
CA ALA A 168 -13.14 8.02 1.78
C ALA A 168 -13.64 8.13 3.25
N LEU A 169 -12.79 8.58 4.19
CA LEU A 169 -13.09 8.59 5.63
C LEU A 169 -13.13 10.01 6.18
N ASP A 170 -13.90 10.19 7.26
CA ASP A 170 -13.81 11.41 8.08
C ASP A 170 -12.46 11.51 8.80
N TYR A 171 -12.14 12.70 9.31
CA TYR A 171 -10.86 13.00 9.96
C TYR A 171 -10.48 12.00 11.07
N ASN A 172 -11.38 11.78 12.04
CA ASN A 172 -11.08 10.94 13.21
C ASN A 172 -10.87 9.48 12.80
N THR A 173 -11.72 8.99 11.91
CA THR A 173 -11.62 7.62 11.37
C THR A 173 -10.36 7.47 10.55
N GLY A 174 -10.01 8.45 9.72
CA GLY A 174 -8.77 8.47 8.93
C GLY A 174 -7.53 8.45 9.83
N LYS A 175 -7.52 9.25 10.90
CA LYS A 175 -6.44 9.26 11.90
C LYS A 175 -6.26 7.90 12.58
N ALA A 176 -7.35 7.22 12.92
CA ALA A 176 -7.31 5.87 13.51
C ALA A 176 -6.76 4.82 12.52
N ILE A 177 -7.07 4.94 11.23
CA ILE A 177 -6.51 4.06 10.20
C ILE A 177 -5.00 4.28 10.02
N LEU A 178 -4.55 5.54 9.97
CA LEU A 178 -3.12 5.84 9.85
C LEU A 178 -2.33 5.38 11.08
N LYS A 179 -2.91 5.52 12.29
CA LYS A 179 -2.33 4.98 13.52
C LYS A 179 -2.18 3.47 13.45
N LEU A 180 -3.21 2.76 12.99
CA LEU A 180 -3.15 1.32 12.79
C LEU A 180 -2.00 0.94 11.83
N LEU A 181 -1.89 1.60 10.69
CA LEU A 181 -0.83 1.34 9.71
C LEU A 181 0.57 1.65 10.28
N GLN A 182 0.72 2.75 11.04
CA GLN A 182 1.98 3.10 11.70
C GLN A 182 2.36 2.05 12.75
N ASN A 183 1.41 1.59 13.57
CA ASN A 183 1.64 0.53 14.55
C ASN A 183 2.06 -0.79 13.88
N ILE A 184 1.40 -1.21 12.82
CA ILE A 184 1.78 -2.39 12.04
C ILE A 184 3.22 -2.29 11.56
N CYS A 185 3.61 -1.14 11.03
CA CYS A 185 4.99 -0.90 10.60
C CYS A 185 5.97 -1.06 11.78
N ARG A 186 5.71 -0.40 12.91
CA ARG A 186 6.60 -0.37 14.07
C ARG A 186 6.67 -1.70 14.82
N GLU A 187 5.53 -2.32 15.09
CA GLU A 187 5.44 -3.51 15.92
C GLU A 187 5.80 -4.80 15.17
N LYS A 188 5.43 -4.88 13.88
CA LYS A 188 5.69 -6.07 13.05
C LYS A 188 6.95 -5.93 12.18
N GLY A 189 7.60 -4.75 12.15
CA GLY A 189 8.74 -4.47 11.27
C GLY A 189 8.37 -4.55 9.78
N MET A 190 7.09 -4.36 9.45
CA MET A 190 6.57 -4.42 8.08
C MET A 190 6.89 -3.11 7.34
N THR A 191 7.35 -3.22 6.10
CA THR A 191 7.47 -2.03 5.25
C THR A 191 6.10 -1.61 4.75
N VAL A 192 5.74 -0.35 4.99
CA VAL A 192 4.44 0.22 4.61
C VAL A 192 4.66 1.42 3.68
N ILE A 193 4.04 1.41 2.52
CA ILE A 193 4.05 2.54 1.58
C ILE A 193 2.63 3.08 1.44
N VAL A 194 2.45 4.34 1.80
CA VAL A 194 1.18 5.07 1.66
C VAL A 194 1.34 6.11 0.56
N ILE A 195 0.49 6.06 -0.46
CA ILE A 195 0.37 7.17 -1.40
C ILE A 195 -0.84 8.03 -1.01
N THR A 196 -0.65 9.34 -1.05
CA THR A 196 -1.70 10.30 -0.70
C THR A 196 -1.44 11.66 -1.34
N HIS A 197 -2.48 12.47 -1.45
CA HIS A 197 -2.34 13.90 -1.79
C HIS A 197 -2.20 14.78 -0.53
N ASN A 198 -2.41 14.20 0.68
CA ASN A 198 -2.32 14.94 1.94
C ASN A 198 -0.86 15.06 2.41
N GLN A 199 -0.29 16.26 2.24
CA GLN A 199 1.09 16.55 2.64
C GLN A 199 1.28 16.70 4.15
N ALA A 200 0.21 16.89 4.92
CA ALA A 200 0.29 16.99 6.39
C ALA A 200 0.77 15.69 7.03
N LEU A 201 0.71 14.55 6.32
CA LEU A 201 1.21 13.26 6.78
C LEU A 201 2.75 13.13 6.71
N ALA A 202 3.44 14.08 6.10
CA ALA A 202 4.90 14.03 5.95
C ALA A 202 5.67 13.78 7.26
N PRO A 203 5.32 14.40 8.41
CA PRO A 203 6.08 14.22 9.65
C PRO A 203 6.03 12.81 10.24
N MET A 204 5.02 11.97 9.90
CA MET A 204 4.94 10.60 10.41
C MET A 204 5.77 9.59 9.63
N ALA A 205 6.27 9.97 8.47
CA ALA A 205 7.02 9.09 7.59
C ALA A 205 8.50 9.02 7.98
N ASP A 206 9.10 7.82 7.89
CA ASP A 206 10.56 7.65 7.91
C ASP A 206 11.17 8.20 6.63
N ARG A 207 10.45 8.04 5.52
CA ARG A 207 10.85 8.52 4.19
C ARG A 207 9.67 9.17 3.48
N LEU A 208 9.88 10.39 3.04
CA LEU A 208 8.91 11.17 2.26
C LEU A 208 9.41 11.32 0.82
N ILE A 209 8.56 10.94 -0.14
CA ILE A 209 8.87 11.04 -1.56
C ILE A 209 7.81 11.93 -2.22
N HIS A 210 8.24 12.99 -2.89
CA HIS A 210 7.36 13.86 -3.66
C HIS A 210 7.42 13.48 -5.13
N ILE A 211 6.27 13.11 -5.71
CA ILE A 211 6.14 12.85 -7.15
C ILE A 211 5.38 14.00 -7.81
N LYS A 212 5.93 14.51 -8.91
CA LYS A 212 5.33 15.54 -9.74
C LYS A 212 5.63 15.26 -11.21
N ASN A 213 4.60 15.25 -12.04
CA ASN A 213 4.72 15.02 -13.50
C ASN A 213 5.49 13.71 -13.83
N GLY A 214 5.23 12.65 -13.11
CA GLY A 214 5.87 11.35 -13.34
C GLY A 214 7.30 11.23 -12.80
N GLN A 215 7.86 12.24 -12.12
CA GLN A 215 9.23 12.27 -11.63
C GLN A 215 9.31 12.48 -10.12
N VAL A 216 10.37 12.00 -9.48
CA VAL A 216 10.69 12.34 -8.09
C VAL A 216 11.24 13.76 -8.05
N SER A 217 10.45 14.68 -7.48
CA SER A 217 10.86 16.08 -7.34
C SER A 217 11.65 16.35 -6.06
N LYS A 218 11.42 15.55 -5.01
CA LYS A 218 12.11 15.65 -3.73
C LYS A 218 12.00 14.33 -2.96
N MET A 219 13.06 13.97 -2.24
CA MET A 219 13.06 12.87 -1.29
C MET A 219 13.71 13.34 0.02
N GLN A 220 13.12 12.93 1.14
CA GLN A 220 13.60 13.27 2.48
C GLN A 220 13.55 12.02 3.36
N VAL A 221 14.59 11.80 4.14
CA VAL A 221 14.63 10.84 5.25
C VAL A 221 14.37 11.63 6.53
N ASN A 222 13.53 11.09 7.38
CA ASN A 222 13.18 11.68 8.67
C ASN A 222 13.69 10.76 9.78
N ASP A 223 14.69 11.21 10.51
CA ASP A 223 15.31 10.43 11.59
C ASP A 223 14.45 10.39 12.87
N ASN A 224 13.43 11.25 12.96
CA ASN A 224 12.53 11.36 14.12
C ASN A 224 11.07 11.47 13.68
N PRO A 225 10.50 10.40 13.09
CA PRO A 225 9.10 10.41 12.68
C PRO A 225 8.19 10.50 13.90
N VAL A 226 7.19 11.39 13.82
CA VAL A 226 6.25 11.61 14.93
C VAL A 226 5.06 10.64 14.84
N SER A 227 4.37 10.48 15.97
CA SER A 227 3.08 9.77 15.97
C SER A 227 2.04 10.54 15.19
N ILE A 228 1.14 9.83 14.49
CA ILE A 228 -0.02 10.45 13.84
C ILE A 228 -0.89 11.23 14.87
N ASP A 229 -0.83 10.87 16.14
CA ASP A 229 -1.59 11.58 17.21
C ASP A 229 -1.13 13.03 17.36
N GLU A 230 0.10 13.36 16.98
CA GLU A 230 0.70 14.70 17.04
C GLU A 230 0.46 15.53 15.76
N ILE A 231 -0.19 14.94 14.75
CA ILE A 231 -0.43 15.59 13.45
C ILE A 231 -1.89 16.04 13.36
N GLU A 232 -2.09 17.25 12.88
CA GLU A 232 -3.38 17.81 12.47
C GLU A 232 -3.36 18.06 10.95
N TRP A 233 -4.46 17.72 10.22
CA TRP A 233 -4.59 17.96 8.77
C TRP A 233 -6.02 18.31 8.36
#